data_c398233851afc1d6904fb95be087e5dc
#
_entry.id   c398233851afc1d6904fb95be087e5dc
#
_cell.length_a   1.000
_cell.length_b   1.000
_cell.length_c   1.000
_cell.angle_alpha   90.00
_cell.angle_beta   90.00
_cell.angle_gamma   90.00
#
_symmetry.space_group_name_H-M   'P 1'
#
loop_
_entity.id
_entity.type
_entity.pdbx_description
1 polymer ?
#
loop_
_entity_poly.entity_id
_entity_poly.type
_entity_poly.pdbx_seq_one_letter_code
_entity_poly.pdbx_strand_id
1 'polypeptide(L)'
;MKKTLRIFLLLAMTTSVIAACKKADAVLFEDRSTVSKADKSTWTATADSETPEGWENTGFASALLDNDFATYWHTDYSTVIPYPHWVLIDMKTEQNMISVEIANRQATNPNTVGMKRFKLEGSNDGTTFTSLGEFPFAITNAPQGFPVSSATPYRYLKVTALEAQRATTNHTFLAEIDVFTTKK
;
A
#
# COMPACT_ATOMS: atom_id res chain seq x y z
N MET A 1 69.12 26.27 -36.11
CA MET A 1 68.14 26.95 -35.28
C MET A 1 66.70 26.67 -35.78
N LYS A 2 66.19 25.45 -35.78
CA LYS A 2 64.79 25.15 -36.21
C LYS A 2 64.28 23.82 -35.63
N LYS A 3 64.67 23.42 -34.45
CA LYS A 3 64.19 22.17 -33.85
C LYS A 3 63.61 22.28 -32.44
N THR A 4 63.47 23.44 -31.84
CA THR A 4 63.01 23.62 -30.46
C THR A 4 61.59 24.17 -30.32
N LEU A 5 60.84 24.37 -31.42
CA LEU A 5 59.50 24.97 -31.34
C LEU A 5 58.35 23.98 -31.53
N ARG A 6 58.62 22.68 -31.57
CA ARG A 6 57.60 21.64 -31.77
C ARG A 6 57.23 20.84 -30.54
N ILE A 7 57.86 21.07 -29.42
CA ILE A 7 57.63 20.28 -28.20
C ILE A 7 56.68 21.00 -27.21
N PHE A 8 56.46 22.31 -27.36
CA PHE A 8 55.59 23.03 -26.44
C PHE A 8 54.10 23.05 -26.84
N LEU A 9 53.71 22.49 -27.97
CA LEU A 9 52.27 22.50 -28.38
C LEU A 9 51.53 21.19 -28.08
N LEU A 10 52.17 20.21 -27.44
CA LEU A 10 51.54 18.95 -27.12
C LEU A 10 51.26 18.76 -25.63
N LEU A 11 51.55 19.72 -24.77
CA LEU A 11 51.33 19.64 -23.32
C LEU A 11 50.16 20.50 -22.83
N ALA A 12 49.42 21.21 -23.75
CA ALA A 12 48.29 22.05 -23.39
C ALA A 12 46.93 21.43 -23.67
N MET A 13 46.84 20.14 -23.99
CA MET A 13 45.60 19.50 -24.41
C MET A 13 45.15 18.33 -23.53
N THR A 14 45.69 18.21 -22.31
CA THR A 14 45.33 17.09 -21.42
C THR A 14 44.71 17.50 -20.06
N THR A 15 44.27 18.75 -19.88
CA THR A 15 43.69 19.19 -18.60
C THR A 15 42.22 19.57 -18.69
N SER A 16 41.48 19.17 -19.69
CA SER A 16 40.06 19.55 -19.84
C SER A 16 39.06 18.38 -19.81
N VAL A 17 39.37 17.25 -19.16
CA VAL A 17 38.45 16.10 -19.09
C VAL A 17 38.19 15.68 -17.66
N ILE A 18 38.42 16.52 -16.66
CA ILE A 18 38.07 16.16 -15.26
C ILE A 18 37.09 17.19 -14.68
N ALA A 19 36.05 17.53 -15.39
CA ALA A 19 35.01 18.39 -14.82
C ALA A 19 33.59 18.01 -15.29
N ALA A 20 33.33 16.74 -15.46
CA ALA A 20 31.98 16.25 -15.75
C ALA A 20 31.63 14.95 -15.00
N CYS A 21 32.18 14.72 -13.80
CA CYS A 21 31.43 13.97 -12.81
C CYS A 21 30.43 14.96 -12.19
N LYS A 22 29.34 15.22 -12.88
CA LYS A 22 28.14 15.65 -12.22
C LYS A 22 27.88 14.63 -11.13
N LYS A 23 27.74 15.10 -9.87
CA LYS A 23 27.18 14.34 -8.78
C LYS A 23 26.07 13.48 -9.40
N ALA A 24 26.23 12.18 -9.45
CA ALA A 24 25.10 11.29 -9.50
C ALA A 24 24.21 11.77 -8.36
N ASP A 25 23.03 12.22 -8.67
CA ASP A 25 22.04 12.46 -7.65
C ASP A 25 22.08 11.20 -6.79
N ALA A 26 22.46 11.37 -5.53
CA ALA A 26 22.37 10.29 -4.58
C ALA A 26 20.91 9.91 -4.62
N VAL A 27 20.58 8.81 -5.27
CA VAL A 27 19.31 8.15 -5.07
C VAL A 27 19.31 7.95 -3.57
N LEU A 28 18.51 8.76 -2.88
CA LEU A 28 18.25 8.58 -1.47
C LEU A 28 17.67 7.18 -1.38
N PHE A 29 18.52 6.20 -1.10
CA PHE A 29 18.07 4.97 -0.54
C PHE A 29 17.43 5.39 0.78
N GLU A 30 16.10 5.53 0.77
CA GLU A 30 15.38 5.61 2.03
C GLU A 30 15.90 4.44 2.87
N ASP A 31 16.47 4.79 4.00
CA ASP A 31 16.97 3.80 4.93
C ASP A 31 15.77 2.98 5.41
N ARG A 32 15.48 1.87 4.70
CA ARG A 32 14.40 0.95 5.03
C ARG A 32 14.54 0.35 6.43
N SER A 33 15.71 0.55 7.08
CA SER A 33 15.90 0.20 8.48
C SER A 33 14.99 0.98 9.43
N THR A 34 14.46 2.13 8.98
CA THR A 34 13.54 2.97 9.75
C THR A 34 12.06 2.60 9.59
N VAL A 35 11.73 1.69 8.66
CA VAL A 35 10.36 1.25 8.38
C VAL A 35 10.07 -0.03 9.11
N SER A 36 8.92 -0.13 9.75
CA SER A 36 8.43 -1.36 10.37
C SER A 36 6.95 -1.58 10.12
N LYS A 37 6.57 -2.85 9.99
CA LYS A 37 5.18 -3.27 10.05
C LYS A 37 4.65 -2.99 11.45
N ALA A 38 3.52 -2.32 11.56
CA ALA A 38 2.88 -2.04 12.83
C ALA A 38 2.32 -3.34 13.44
N ASP A 39 2.37 -3.45 14.77
CA ASP A 39 1.73 -4.55 15.48
C ASP A 39 0.22 -4.32 15.51
N LYS A 40 -0.53 -5.20 14.85
CA LYS A 40 -1.99 -5.15 14.75
C LYS A 40 -2.73 -6.10 15.71
N SER A 41 -2.02 -6.73 16.65
CA SER A 41 -2.57 -7.74 17.56
C SER A 41 -3.73 -7.24 18.46
N THR A 42 -3.81 -5.93 18.69
CA THR A 42 -4.87 -5.29 19.50
C THR A 42 -5.91 -4.55 18.65
N TRP A 43 -5.71 -4.51 17.33
CA TRP A 43 -6.59 -3.77 16.43
C TRP A 43 -7.94 -4.44 16.26
N THR A 44 -8.92 -3.68 15.82
CA THR A 44 -10.24 -4.21 15.48
C THR A 44 -10.66 -3.69 14.12
N ALA A 45 -11.38 -4.51 13.37
CA ALA A 45 -11.94 -4.14 12.09
C ALA A 45 -13.45 -4.33 12.08
N THR A 46 -14.15 -3.47 11.34
CA THR A 46 -15.58 -3.56 11.03
C THR A 46 -15.76 -3.29 9.54
N ALA A 47 -16.85 -3.76 8.96
CA ALA A 47 -17.17 -3.56 7.55
C ALA A 47 -18.63 -3.15 7.36
N ASP A 48 -18.96 -2.62 6.16
CA ASP A 48 -20.35 -2.38 5.77
C ASP A 48 -21.14 -3.67 5.54
N SER A 49 -20.42 -4.74 5.20
CA SER A 49 -20.98 -6.04 4.87
C SER A 49 -19.98 -7.14 5.17
N GLU A 50 -20.46 -8.24 5.76
CA GLU A 50 -19.67 -9.42 6.10
C GLU A 50 -20.47 -10.69 5.78
N THR A 51 -19.79 -11.73 5.32
CA THR A 51 -20.42 -13.05 5.14
C THR A 51 -20.77 -13.63 6.50
N PRO A 52 -22.04 -14.05 6.72
CA PRO A 52 -22.45 -14.63 8.00
C PRO A 52 -21.67 -15.90 8.34
N GLU A 53 -21.45 -16.11 9.64
CA GLU A 53 -20.86 -17.33 10.16
C GLU A 53 -21.65 -18.58 9.68
N GLY A 54 -20.90 -19.61 9.28
CA GLY A 54 -21.48 -20.88 8.80
C GLY A 54 -21.58 -20.98 7.27
N TRP A 55 -21.36 -19.93 6.53
CA TRP A 55 -21.27 -19.94 5.06
C TRP A 55 -19.85 -20.22 4.59
N GLU A 56 -18.89 -19.59 5.23
CA GLU A 56 -17.46 -19.78 5.02
C GLU A 56 -16.79 -19.90 6.39
N ASN A 57 -15.65 -20.56 6.47
CA ASN A 57 -14.85 -20.61 7.71
C ASN A 57 -14.28 -19.24 8.10
N THR A 58 -14.41 -18.28 7.21
CA THR A 58 -13.94 -16.90 7.32
C THR A 58 -15.06 -15.98 6.84
N GLY A 59 -14.80 -14.72 6.62
CA GLY A 59 -15.79 -13.78 6.06
C GLY A 59 -15.88 -12.49 6.85
N PHE A 60 -15.44 -12.50 8.11
CA PHE A 60 -15.46 -11.34 8.98
C PHE A 60 -14.30 -10.38 8.71
N ALA A 61 -14.51 -9.08 8.95
CA ALA A 61 -13.47 -8.06 8.82
C ALA A 61 -12.26 -8.31 9.74
N SER A 62 -12.45 -9.01 10.86
CA SER A 62 -11.36 -9.39 11.76
C SER A 62 -10.29 -10.27 11.10
N ALA A 63 -10.64 -11.04 10.06
CA ALA A 63 -9.69 -11.84 9.29
C ALA A 63 -8.61 -11.00 8.58
N LEU A 64 -8.87 -9.70 8.36
CA LEU A 64 -7.88 -8.78 7.79
C LEU A 64 -6.69 -8.49 8.71
N LEU A 65 -6.77 -8.93 9.98
CA LEU A 65 -5.82 -8.55 11.02
C LEU A 65 -5.14 -9.75 11.70
N ASP A 66 -5.42 -10.99 11.27
CA ASP A 66 -4.98 -12.21 11.96
C ASP A 66 -3.61 -12.74 11.51
N ASN A 67 -3.00 -12.14 10.49
CA ASN A 67 -1.74 -12.56 9.86
C ASN A 67 -1.81 -13.94 9.18
N ASP A 68 -3.00 -14.39 8.79
CA ASP A 68 -3.19 -15.63 8.06
C ASP A 68 -3.77 -15.36 6.67
N PHE A 69 -2.98 -15.54 5.62
CA PHE A 69 -3.42 -15.35 4.24
C PHE A 69 -4.46 -16.39 3.76
N ALA A 70 -4.71 -17.44 4.54
CA ALA A 70 -5.75 -18.43 4.22
C ALA A 70 -7.14 -17.97 4.66
N THR A 71 -7.22 -17.05 5.61
CA THR A 71 -8.45 -16.40 6.03
C THR A 71 -8.70 -15.13 5.21
N TYR A 72 -9.90 -14.61 5.20
CA TYR A 72 -10.23 -13.41 4.46
C TYR A 72 -11.56 -12.81 4.90
N TRP A 73 -11.69 -11.50 4.82
CA TRP A 73 -12.96 -10.81 4.81
C TRP A 73 -13.66 -10.99 3.46
N HIS A 74 -14.97 -11.16 3.49
CA HIS A 74 -15.82 -11.23 2.32
C HIS A 74 -17.14 -10.52 2.58
N THR A 75 -17.56 -9.63 1.69
CA THR A 75 -18.89 -9.04 1.76
C THR A 75 -19.96 -10.14 1.68
N ASP A 76 -21.10 -9.92 2.31
CA ASP A 76 -22.22 -10.86 2.23
C ASP A 76 -22.65 -11.02 0.76
N TYR A 77 -22.53 -12.23 0.25
CA TYR A 77 -22.94 -12.56 -1.12
C TYR A 77 -24.35 -13.18 -1.19
N SER A 78 -24.98 -13.46 -0.06
CA SER A 78 -26.36 -13.87 0.03
C SER A 78 -27.31 -12.68 -0.18
N THR A 79 -26.85 -11.49 0.13
CA THR A 79 -27.57 -10.22 -0.05
C THR A 79 -26.83 -9.35 -1.04
N VAL A 80 -27.47 -8.95 -2.12
CA VAL A 80 -26.86 -8.07 -3.13
C VAL A 80 -26.77 -6.65 -2.58
N ILE A 81 -25.58 -6.26 -2.16
CA ILE A 81 -25.23 -4.90 -1.76
C ILE A 81 -24.31 -4.33 -2.84
N PRO A 82 -24.66 -3.20 -3.49
CA PRO A 82 -23.82 -2.63 -4.53
C PRO A 82 -22.59 -1.94 -3.94
N TYR A 83 -21.51 -1.81 -4.74
CA TYR A 83 -20.41 -0.93 -4.42
C TYR A 83 -20.85 0.52 -4.17
N PRO A 84 -20.18 1.29 -3.32
CA PRO A 84 -18.88 0.97 -2.68
C PRO A 84 -19.03 0.12 -1.41
N HIS A 85 -18.03 -0.74 -1.15
CA HIS A 85 -17.88 -1.46 0.10
C HIS A 85 -16.73 -0.88 0.92
N TRP A 86 -16.77 -1.03 2.25
CA TRP A 86 -15.69 -0.51 3.08
C TRP A 86 -15.37 -1.41 4.28
N VAL A 87 -14.13 -1.32 4.70
CA VAL A 87 -13.67 -1.78 6.01
C VAL A 87 -13.07 -0.61 6.78
N LEU A 88 -13.30 -0.57 8.08
CA LEU A 88 -12.77 0.40 9.01
C LEU A 88 -11.95 -0.31 10.09
N ILE A 89 -10.69 0.04 10.18
CA ILE A 89 -9.73 -0.49 11.16
C ILE A 89 -9.51 0.56 12.25
N ASP A 90 -9.76 0.18 13.50
CA ASP A 90 -9.35 0.93 14.69
C ASP A 90 -8.00 0.40 15.16
N MET A 91 -6.94 1.16 14.92
CA MET A 91 -5.56 0.84 15.30
C MET A 91 -5.26 1.11 16.79
N LYS A 92 -6.27 1.54 17.56
CA LYS A 92 -6.23 1.87 19.00
C LYS A 92 -5.39 3.10 19.36
N THR A 93 -4.32 3.34 18.62
CA THR A 93 -3.43 4.49 18.77
C THR A 93 -3.15 5.13 17.41
N GLU A 94 -2.77 6.37 17.41
CA GLU A 94 -2.35 7.07 16.21
C GLU A 94 -1.08 6.44 15.62
N GLN A 95 -1.09 6.20 14.31
CA GLN A 95 0.00 5.63 13.52
C GLN A 95 0.53 6.64 12.50
N ASN A 96 1.84 6.83 12.44
CA ASN A 96 2.50 7.56 11.36
C ASN A 96 2.63 6.63 10.15
N MET A 97 1.56 6.48 9.40
CA MET A 97 1.50 5.59 8.25
C MET A 97 2.34 6.13 7.09
N ILE A 98 3.22 5.29 6.54
CA ILE A 98 3.99 5.58 5.32
C ILE A 98 3.52 4.74 4.14
N SER A 99 2.97 3.55 4.41
CA SER A 99 2.32 2.72 3.41
C SER A 99 1.31 1.79 4.05
N VAL A 100 0.34 1.37 3.25
CA VAL A 100 -0.60 0.29 3.56
C VAL A 100 -0.34 -0.83 2.57
N GLU A 101 -0.21 -2.06 3.05
CA GLU A 101 -0.12 -3.25 2.21
C GLU A 101 -1.43 -4.01 2.30
N ILE A 102 -1.95 -4.42 1.15
CA ILE A 102 -3.22 -5.12 1.04
C ILE A 102 -3.01 -6.40 0.24
N ALA A 103 -3.44 -7.52 0.81
CA ALA A 103 -3.46 -8.81 0.14
C ALA A 103 -4.86 -9.20 -0.31
N ASN A 104 -4.97 -9.68 -1.53
CA ASN A 104 -6.21 -10.25 -2.05
C ASN A 104 -6.46 -11.63 -1.43
N ARG A 105 -7.70 -12.12 -1.45
CA ARG A 105 -8.04 -13.52 -1.16
C ARG A 105 -7.16 -14.44 -2.00
N GLN A 106 -6.49 -15.36 -1.34
CA GLN A 106 -5.58 -16.30 -1.99
C GLN A 106 -6.34 -17.40 -2.74
N ALA A 107 -5.86 -17.74 -3.91
CA ALA A 107 -6.39 -18.81 -4.75
C ALA A 107 -5.28 -19.39 -5.65
N THR A 108 -5.49 -20.59 -6.20
CA THR A 108 -4.54 -21.21 -7.14
C THR A 108 -4.21 -20.28 -8.31
N ASN A 109 -5.23 -19.60 -8.84
CA ASN A 109 -5.06 -18.51 -9.81
C ASN A 109 -5.53 -17.21 -9.16
N PRO A 110 -4.86 -16.07 -9.40
CA PRO A 110 -5.28 -14.81 -8.85
C PRO A 110 -6.75 -14.51 -9.15
N ASN A 111 -7.46 -14.04 -8.13
CA ASN A 111 -8.88 -13.82 -8.23
C ASN A 111 -9.20 -12.66 -9.17
N THR A 112 -10.00 -12.90 -10.19
CA THR A 112 -10.41 -11.91 -11.21
C THR A 112 -11.70 -11.18 -10.86
N VAL A 113 -12.18 -11.36 -9.64
CA VAL A 113 -13.36 -10.72 -9.05
C VAL A 113 -12.92 -9.89 -7.85
N GLY A 114 -13.78 -9.11 -7.27
CA GLY A 114 -13.48 -8.25 -6.13
C GLY A 114 -13.06 -6.85 -6.56
N MET A 115 -12.30 -6.21 -5.71
CA MET A 115 -11.93 -4.78 -5.84
C MET A 115 -11.00 -4.52 -7.03
N LYS A 116 -11.29 -3.47 -7.82
CA LYS A 116 -10.46 -2.97 -8.91
C LYS A 116 -9.80 -1.62 -8.57
N ARG A 117 -10.52 -0.77 -7.87
CA ARG A 117 -10.06 0.55 -7.44
C ARG A 117 -10.59 0.80 -6.04
N PHE A 118 -9.78 1.44 -5.22
CA PHE A 118 -10.14 1.74 -3.84
C PHE A 118 -9.55 3.07 -3.39
N LYS A 119 -10.08 3.56 -2.27
CA LYS A 119 -9.63 4.76 -1.57
C LYS A 119 -9.14 4.39 -0.18
N LEU A 120 -8.05 5.02 0.26
CA LEU A 120 -7.60 5.04 1.64
C LEU A 120 -7.99 6.36 2.30
N GLU A 121 -8.42 6.30 3.54
CA GLU A 121 -8.79 7.45 4.35
C GLU A 121 -8.33 7.25 5.79
N GLY A 122 -7.82 8.34 6.41
CA GLY A 122 -7.42 8.37 7.81
C GLY A 122 -8.38 9.22 8.66
N SER A 123 -8.53 8.85 9.93
CA SER A 123 -9.35 9.59 10.89
C SER A 123 -8.81 9.44 12.32
N ASN A 124 -9.09 10.42 13.20
CA ASN A 124 -8.79 10.33 14.63
C ASN A 124 -10.05 10.21 15.50
N ASP A 125 -11.23 10.48 14.94
CA ASP A 125 -12.53 10.40 15.63
C ASP A 125 -13.43 9.26 15.11
N GLY A 126 -13.01 8.58 14.01
CA GLY A 126 -13.77 7.52 13.36
C GLY A 126 -14.99 7.99 12.57
N THR A 127 -15.18 9.31 12.43
CA THR A 127 -16.34 9.93 11.76
C THR A 127 -15.93 10.91 10.67
N THR A 128 -14.89 11.70 10.91
CA THR A 128 -14.36 12.68 9.95
C THR A 128 -13.10 12.09 9.30
N PHE A 129 -13.17 11.88 7.98
CA PHE A 129 -12.12 11.19 7.24
C PHE A 129 -11.37 12.14 6.30
N THR A 130 -10.04 12.01 6.29
CA THR A 130 -9.15 12.68 5.35
C THR A 130 -8.67 11.67 4.32
N SER A 131 -8.77 12.02 3.03
CA SER A 131 -8.28 11.15 1.95
C SER A 131 -6.76 10.99 2.02
N LEU A 132 -6.29 9.75 1.92
CA LEU A 132 -4.87 9.37 1.84
C LEU A 132 -4.48 8.91 0.42
N GLY A 133 -5.44 8.86 -0.50
CA GLY A 133 -5.25 8.54 -1.91
C GLY A 133 -6.26 7.54 -2.46
N GLU A 134 -6.33 7.49 -3.78
CA GLU A 134 -7.06 6.46 -4.53
C GLU A 134 -6.07 5.66 -5.37
N PHE A 135 -6.27 4.34 -5.43
CA PHE A 135 -5.32 3.42 -6.03
C PHE A 135 -6.02 2.35 -6.88
N PRO A 136 -5.40 1.92 -7.99
CA PRO A 136 -5.80 0.70 -8.66
C PRO A 136 -5.38 -0.51 -7.81
N PHE A 137 -6.15 -1.60 -7.89
CA PHE A 137 -5.82 -2.87 -7.25
C PHE A 137 -5.65 -3.95 -8.32
N ALA A 138 -4.45 -4.49 -8.42
CA ALA A 138 -4.11 -5.45 -9.46
C ALA A 138 -4.63 -6.87 -9.14
N ILE A 139 -4.88 -7.64 -10.19
CA ILE A 139 -5.21 -9.07 -10.07
C ILE A 139 -3.93 -9.85 -9.80
N THR A 140 -3.63 -10.09 -8.53
CA THR A 140 -2.46 -10.84 -8.07
C THR A 140 -2.71 -11.47 -6.70
N ASN A 141 -2.01 -12.55 -6.38
CA ASN A 141 -1.95 -13.12 -5.03
C ASN A 141 -0.87 -12.44 -4.17
N ALA A 142 0.10 -11.77 -4.77
CA ALA A 142 1.12 -11.06 -4.01
C ALA A 142 0.50 -9.86 -3.28
N PRO A 143 0.89 -9.61 -2.02
CA PRO A 143 0.53 -8.37 -1.34
C PRO A 143 0.98 -7.13 -2.13
N GLN A 144 0.18 -6.08 -2.09
CA GLN A 144 0.40 -4.85 -2.84
C GLN A 144 0.56 -3.68 -1.89
N GLY A 145 1.69 -2.97 -1.99
CA GLY A 145 2.00 -1.81 -1.16
C GLY A 145 1.51 -0.51 -1.79
N PHE A 146 0.85 0.33 -1.00
CA PHE A 146 0.30 1.62 -1.40
C PHE A 146 0.89 2.73 -0.52
N PRO A 147 1.65 3.67 -1.09
CA PRO A 147 2.28 4.72 -0.31
C PRO A 147 1.22 5.67 0.26
N VAL A 148 1.42 6.05 1.52
CA VAL A 148 0.61 7.07 2.20
C VAL A 148 1.51 8.27 2.48
N SER A 149 1.17 9.41 1.89
CA SER A 149 1.88 10.67 2.15
C SER A 149 1.04 11.54 3.07
N SER A 150 1.19 11.35 4.39
CA SER A 150 0.52 12.18 5.38
C SER A 150 1.51 12.55 6.50
N ALA A 151 1.55 13.84 6.83
CA ALA A 151 2.26 14.31 8.02
C ALA A 151 1.46 14.12 9.31
N THR A 152 0.16 13.82 9.19
CA THR A 152 -0.74 13.62 10.33
C THR A 152 -0.85 12.14 10.66
N PRO A 153 -0.60 11.74 11.92
CA PRO A 153 -0.87 10.39 12.36
C PRO A 153 -2.38 10.18 12.51
N TYR A 154 -2.85 8.96 12.23
CA TYR A 154 -4.25 8.58 12.35
C TYR A 154 -4.45 7.32 13.19
N ARG A 155 -5.52 7.30 13.97
CA ARG A 155 -5.97 6.14 14.74
C ARG A 155 -6.80 5.18 13.88
N TYR A 156 -7.61 5.71 12.97
CA TYR A 156 -8.49 4.91 12.12
C TYR A 156 -8.00 4.92 10.68
N LEU A 157 -8.02 3.75 10.06
CA LEU A 157 -7.79 3.55 8.63
C LEU A 157 -9.06 3.00 8.01
N LYS A 158 -9.58 3.67 6.99
CA LYS A 158 -10.71 3.19 6.19
C LYS A 158 -10.23 2.83 4.78
N VAL A 159 -10.58 1.64 4.35
CA VAL A 159 -10.37 1.16 2.98
C VAL A 159 -11.72 1.06 2.32
N THR A 160 -11.96 1.85 1.26
CA THR A 160 -13.22 1.86 0.53
C THR A 160 -13.00 1.32 -0.86
N ALA A 161 -13.53 0.13 -1.16
CA ALA A 161 -13.57 -0.45 -2.50
C ALA A 161 -14.59 0.31 -3.34
N LEU A 162 -14.14 1.01 -4.37
CA LEU A 162 -14.95 1.91 -5.20
C LEU A 162 -15.54 1.23 -6.42
N GLU A 163 -14.80 0.30 -7.01
CA GLU A 163 -15.17 -0.41 -8.23
C GLU A 163 -14.79 -1.88 -8.17
N ALA A 164 -15.61 -2.73 -8.77
CA ALA A 164 -15.31 -4.14 -8.98
C ALA A 164 -14.44 -4.37 -10.23
N GLN A 165 -13.64 -5.46 -10.24
CA GLN A 165 -12.92 -5.92 -11.43
C GLN A 165 -13.88 -6.27 -12.59
N ARG A 166 -15.08 -6.74 -12.29
CA ARG A 166 -16.15 -7.04 -13.25
C ARG A 166 -17.39 -6.24 -12.92
N ALA A 167 -17.95 -5.56 -13.90
CA ALA A 167 -19.13 -4.70 -13.74
C ALA A 167 -20.39 -5.43 -13.21
N THR A 168 -20.44 -6.76 -13.34
CA THR A 168 -21.56 -7.59 -12.86
C THR A 168 -21.38 -8.10 -11.44
N THR A 169 -20.26 -7.74 -10.77
CA THR A 169 -19.93 -8.23 -9.43
C THR A 169 -20.22 -7.18 -8.38
N ASN A 170 -20.92 -7.58 -7.34
CA ASN A 170 -21.23 -6.73 -6.19
C ASN A 170 -20.44 -7.11 -4.94
N HIS A 171 -19.65 -8.17 -4.98
CA HIS A 171 -18.86 -8.61 -3.83
C HIS A 171 -17.40 -8.19 -3.93
N THR A 172 -16.77 -8.08 -2.77
CA THR A 172 -15.32 -7.96 -2.63
C THR A 172 -14.83 -8.78 -1.44
N PHE A 173 -13.54 -9.04 -1.42
CA PHE A 173 -12.86 -9.81 -0.40
C PHE A 173 -11.39 -9.39 -0.34
N LEU A 174 -10.80 -9.49 0.83
CA LEU A 174 -9.38 -9.23 1.08
C LEU A 174 -8.88 -10.22 2.14
N ALA A 175 -7.64 -10.70 2.01
CA ALA A 175 -7.05 -11.58 3.00
C ALA A 175 -6.42 -10.81 4.15
N GLU A 176 -5.62 -9.77 3.86
CA GLU A 176 -4.84 -9.07 4.85
C GLU A 176 -4.71 -7.59 4.57
N ILE A 177 -4.64 -6.79 5.64
CA ILE A 177 -4.25 -5.38 5.61
C ILE A 177 -3.18 -5.14 6.65
N ASP A 178 -2.03 -4.64 6.20
CA ASP A 178 -0.89 -4.27 7.02
C ASP A 178 -0.56 -2.79 6.87
N VAL A 179 -0.14 -2.17 7.96
CA VAL A 179 0.30 -0.78 7.99
C VAL A 179 1.78 -0.72 8.28
N PHE A 180 2.52 0.04 7.51
CA PHE A 180 3.92 0.30 7.72
C PHE A 180 4.13 1.72 8.23
N THR A 181 4.96 1.85 9.25
CA THR A 181 5.23 3.10 9.95
C THR A 181 6.74 3.36 10.02
N THR A 182 7.14 4.61 10.26
CA THR A 182 8.51 4.91 10.65
C THR A 182 8.75 4.41 12.08
N LYS A 183 9.86 3.74 12.30
CA LYS A 183 10.31 3.44 13.67
C LYS A 183 10.54 4.75 14.43
N LYS A 184 9.98 4.84 15.60
CA LYS A 184 10.26 5.95 16.54
C LYS A 184 11.63 5.76 17.16
#